data_5eb2c2803fa892bc2d246a9c80390fd7
#
_entry.id   5eb2c2803fa892bc2d246a9c80390fd7
#
_cell.length_a   1.000
_cell.length_b   1.000
_cell.length_c   1.000
_cell.angle_alpha   90.00
_cell.angle_beta   90.00
_cell.angle_gamma   90.00
#
_symmetry.space_group_name_H-M   'P 1'
#
loop_
_entity.id
_entity.type
_entity.pdbx_description
1 polymer ?
#
loop_
_entity_poly.entity_id
_entity_poly.type
_entity_poly.pdbx_seq_one_letter_code
_entity_poly.pdbx_strand_id
1 'polypeptide(L)'
;MTTLWSAFVCCLPLCALAESTLTGDLPRRDDKPLEEIAGVDSRYGVLQGPHGHRLRTILTRPSGATGRLPAILFVQWLSCDSIELPAKQQDGWSRMLRRLAQDSGMALMRTEKAGVGDSEGDCASLDYETELAGHRAALAALWRSPEIDPARIVVFGASMGGNYAPLVAAGEPVAGVMIWGGGAQTWFERMMGFERRARELAGVPATELAAHMRALPRFFVAYLLDGKDPAVIEREQPALAGTWSRIVGTGPGSHYGRPFAFHQQAAAQDWATAWARVDAPVLALYGEYDWFEDAAAHRLVADIAGRSGAGRGEFVQIPATDHHFDRYPDARAAYRGEGGTNNADAAVSVMLRWLGEKRLRGSSSRP
;
A
#
# COMPACT_ATOMS: atom_id res chain seq x y z
N MET A 1 35.71 -20.22 -58.23
CA MET A 1 35.47 -20.44 -56.78
C MET A 1 34.69 -19.23 -56.25
N THR A 2 33.39 -19.34 -56.28
CA THR A 2 32.42 -18.27 -55.88
C THR A 2 31.85 -18.66 -54.53
N THR A 3 32.22 -17.95 -53.48
CA THR A 3 31.73 -18.12 -52.13
C THR A 3 30.41 -17.34 -51.94
N LEU A 4 29.31 -18.06 -51.75
CA LEU A 4 28.00 -17.53 -51.33
C LEU A 4 28.04 -17.24 -49.82
N TRP A 5 27.78 -15.99 -49.44
CA TRP A 5 27.47 -15.60 -48.06
C TRP A 5 25.95 -15.69 -47.85
N SER A 6 25.55 -16.64 -47.02
CA SER A 6 24.17 -16.71 -46.53
C SER A 6 23.99 -15.78 -45.32
N ALA A 7 23.19 -14.73 -45.50
CA ALA A 7 22.77 -13.85 -44.41
C ALA A 7 21.68 -14.56 -43.58
N PHE A 8 22.00 -14.87 -42.34
CA PHE A 8 21.02 -15.34 -41.33
C PHE A 8 20.27 -14.11 -40.80
N VAL A 9 19.02 -13.96 -41.22
CA VAL A 9 18.08 -12.99 -40.62
C VAL A 9 17.55 -13.61 -39.33
N CYS A 10 18.05 -13.11 -38.22
CA CYS A 10 17.56 -13.47 -36.89
C CYS A 10 16.22 -12.74 -36.65
N CYS A 11 15.09 -13.41 -36.86
CA CYS A 11 13.78 -12.95 -36.44
C CYS A 11 13.69 -13.07 -34.91
N LEU A 12 13.96 -11.97 -34.21
CA LEU A 12 13.57 -11.85 -32.80
C LEU A 12 12.03 -11.81 -32.74
N PRO A 13 11.38 -12.63 -31.90
CA PRO A 13 9.95 -12.50 -31.70
C PRO A 13 9.71 -11.14 -31.02
N LEU A 14 8.96 -10.25 -31.68
CA LEU A 14 8.32 -9.13 -31.03
C LEU A 14 7.41 -9.73 -29.94
N CYS A 15 7.84 -9.71 -28.69
CA CYS A 15 6.93 -9.81 -27.55
C CYS A 15 5.94 -8.65 -27.69
N ALA A 16 4.76 -8.92 -28.19
CA ALA A 16 3.65 -7.99 -28.10
C ALA A 16 3.41 -7.75 -26.60
N LEU A 17 3.88 -6.62 -26.10
CA LEU A 17 3.50 -6.13 -24.80
C LEU A 17 1.98 -5.93 -24.86
N ALA A 18 1.24 -6.76 -24.16
CA ALA A 18 -0.20 -6.61 -24.03
C ALA A 18 -0.48 -5.16 -23.61
N GLU A 19 -1.24 -4.44 -24.45
CA GLU A 19 -1.68 -3.07 -24.15
C GLU A 19 -2.52 -3.14 -22.88
N SER A 20 -1.95 -2.74 -21.74
CA SER A 20 -2.73 -2.57 -20.52
C SER A 20 -3.53 -1.28 -20.68
N THR A 21 -4.79 -1.44 -21.03
CA THR A 21 -5.72 -0.32 -21.15
C THR A 21 -6.43 -0.15 -19.80
N LEU A 22 -6.53 1.11 -19.33
CA LEU A 22 -7.45 1.51 -18.24
C LEU A 22 -8.90 1.58 -18.73
N THR A 23 -9.20 0.95 -19.86
CA THR A 23 -10.49 0.95 -20.55
C THR A 23 -11.05 -0.46 -20.58
N GLY A 24 -12.36 -0.57 -20.69
CA GLY A 24 -13.08 -1.81 -20.66
C GLY A 24 -13.94 -1.91 -19.40
N ASP A 25 -14.69 -2.99 -19.28
CA ASP A 25 -15.60 -3.19 -18.16
C ASP A 25 -15.49 -4.62 -17.60
N LEU A 26 -15.79 -4.73 -16.31
CA LEU A 26 -16.02 -5.97 -15.60
C LEU A 26 -17.46 -5.99 -15.12
N PRO A 27 -18.12 -7.18 -15.13
CA PRO A 27 -19.43 -7.29 -14.52
C PRO A 27 -19.39 -6.89 -13.05
N ARG A 28 -20.40 -6.14 -12.60
CA ARG A 28 -20.60 -5.90 -11.17
C ARG A 28 -20.87 -7.22 -10.48
N ARG A 29 -20.19 -7.43 -9.34
CA ARG A 29 -20.39 -8.62 -8.50
C ARG A 29 -21.44 -8.41 -7.42
N ASP A 30 -21.82 -7.16 -7.17
CA ASP A 30 -22.89 -6.81 -6.25
C ASP A 30 -23.84 -5.77 -6.89
N ASP A 31 -25.01 -5.59 -6.28
CA ASP A 31 -26.02 -4.62 -6.74
C ASP A 31 -25.77 -3.19 -6.26
N LYS A 32 -24.57 -2.89 -5.72
CA LYS A 32 -24.26 -1.55 -5.25
C LYS A 32 -24.12 -0.58 -6.43
N PRO A 33 -24.62 0.66 -6.29
CA PRO A 33 -24.37 1.69 -7.29
C PRO A 33 -22.87 2.00 -7.37
N LEU A 34 -22.44 2.46 -8.55
CA LEU A 34 -21.11 3.03 -8.72
C LEU A 34 -20.92 4.21 -7.76
N GLU A 35 -19.68 4.47 -7.36
CA GLU A 35 -19.39 5.60 -6.48
C GLU A 35 -19.69 6.94 -7.18
N GLU A 36 -20.22 7.87 -6.40
CA GLU A 36 -20.42 9.26 -6.81
C GLU A 36 -19.69 10.18 -5.82
N ILE A 37 -18.74 10.96 -6.34
CA ILE A 37 -17.97 11.92 -5.54
C ILE A 37 -18.17 13.31 -6.14
N ALA A 38 -18.69 14.24 -5.34
CA ALA A 38 -18.96 15.60 -5.82
C ALA A 38 -17.71 16.29 -6.38
N GLY A 39 -17.82 16.87 -7.57
CA GLY A 39 -16.72 17.59 -8.23
C GLY A 39 -15.66 16.73 -8.89
N VAL A 40 -15.87 15.42 -8.99
CA VAL A 40 -15.00 14.51 -9.73
C VAL A 40 -15.79 13.54 -10.60
N ASP A 41 -15.20 13.13 -11.71
CA ASP A 41 -15.73 12.09 -12.59
C ASP A 41 -14.99 10.80 -12.28
N SER A 42 -15.72 9.74 -11.90
CA SER A 42 -15.18 8.40 -11.66
C SER A 42 -15.36 7.53 -12.90
N ARG A 43 -14.27 6.94 -13.39
CA ARG A 43 -14.29 6.00 -14.49
C ARG A 43 -13.85 4.63 -14.00
N TYR A 44 -14.69 3.64 -14.23
CA TYR A 44 -14.40 2.25 -13.97
C TYR A 44 -13.76 1.62 -15.19
N GLY A 45 -12.68 0.89 -14.98
CA GLY A 45 -11.91 0.25 -16.04
C GLY A 45 -11.37 -1.11 -15.61
N VAL A 46 -10.55 -1.67 -16.46
CA VAL A 46 -9.94 -2.99 -16.29
C VAL A 46 -8.43 -2.89 -16.46
N LEU A 47 -7.71 -3.59 -15.60
CA LEU A 47 -6.28 -3.81 -15.70
C LEU A 47 -6.03 -5.31 -15.85
N GLN A 48 -5.17 -5.71 -16.79
CA GLN A 48 -4.65 -7.07 -16.80
C GLN A 48 -3.63 -7.23 -15.67
N GLY A 49 -4.04 -7.96 -14.66
CA GLY A 49 -3.20 -8.30 -13.51
C GLY A 49 -2.36 -9.55 -13.75
N PRO A 50 -1.56 -9.95 -12.75
CA PRO A 50 -0.83 -11.22 -12.77
C PRO A 50 -1.75 -12.42 -12.98
N HIS A 51 -1.18 -13.51 -13.50
CA HIS A 51 -1.89 -14.76 -13.77
C HIS A 51 -3.13 -14.64 -14.69
N GLY A 52 -3.23 -13.53 -15.44
CA GLY A 52 -4.36 -13.29 -16.35
C GLY A 52 -5.64 -12.82 -15.69
N HIS A 53 -5.65 -12.57 -14.38
CA HIS A 53 -6.81 -12.00 -13.70
C HIS A 53 -7.08 -10.57 -14.17
N ARG A 54 -8.33 -10.25 -14.42
CA ARG A 54 -8.76 -8.89 -14.72
C ARG A 54 -9.08 -8.18 -13.41
N LEU A 55 -8.41 -7.06 -13.17
CA LEU A 55 -8.57 -6.26 -11.96
C LEU A 55 -9.39 -5.01 -12.26
N ARG A 56 -10.34 -4.69 -11.40
CA ARG A 56 -11.11 -3.45 -11.45
C ARG A 56 -10.21 -2.26 -11.13
N THR A 57 -10.21 -1.25 -12.00
CA THR A 57 -9.60 0.04 -11.73
C THR A 57 -10.66 1.11 -11.59
N ILE A 58 -10.42 2.10 -10.75
CA ILE A 58 -11.26 3.28 -10.57
C ILE A 58 -10.36 4.49 -10.72
N LEU A 59 -10.53 5.23 -11.82
CA LEU A 59 -9.81 6.46 -12.09
C LEU A 59 -10.75 7.64 -11.85
N THR A 60 -10.51 8.40 -10.79
CA THR A 60 -11.20 9.66 -10.53
C THR A 60 -10.39 10.83 -11.07
N ARG A 61 -11.06 11.84 -11.61
CA ARG A 61 -10.45 13.07 -12.11
C ARG A 61 -11.34 14.26 -11.83
N PRO A 62 -10.81 15.49 -11.66
CA PRO A 62 -11.64 16.66 -11.47
C PRO A 62 -12.63 16.82 -12.62
N SER A 63 -13.90 17.08 -12.31
CA SER A 63 -14.94 17.26 -13.32
C SER A 63 -14.62 18.42 -14.25
N GLY A 64 -14.83 18.20 -15.55
CA GLY A 64 -14.55 19.20 -16.59
C GLY A 64 -13.05 19.41 -16.87
N ALA A 65 -12.15 18.68 -16.23
CA ALA A 65 -10.72 18.80 -16.51
C ALA A 65 -10.38 18.35 -17.94
N THR A 66 -9.59 19.15 -18.64
CA THR A 66 -9.13 18.90 -20.00
C THR A 66 -7.62 18.65 -20.04
N GLY A 67 -7.15 17.95 -21.08
CA GLY A 67 -5.74 17.66 -21.26
C GLY A 67 -5.22 16.59 -20.32
N ARG A 68 -3.87 16.46 -20.25
CA ARG A 68 -3.19 15.51 -19.38
C ARG A 68 -3.11 16.04 -17.96
N LEU A 69 -3.47 15.19 -17.00
CA LEU A 69 -3.44 15.50 -15.58
C LEU A 69 -2.26 14.84 -14.88
N PRO A 70 -1.69 15.46 -13.85
CA PRO A 70 -0.89 14.72 -12.89
C PRO A 70 -1.75 13.65 -12.22
N ALA A 71 -1.14 12.58 -11.72
CA ALA A 71 -1.88 11.49 -11.13
C ALA A 71 -1.29 11.01 -9.80
N ILE A 72 -2.15 10.50 -8.93
CA ILE A 72 -1.79 9.71 -7.76
C ILE A 72 -2.16 8.25 -8.06
N LEU A 73 -1.19 7.34 -7.97
CA LEU A 73 -1.44 5.91 -7.89
C LEU A 73 -1.60 5.53 -6.42
N PHE A 74 -2.78 5.13 -6.03
CA PHE A 74 -3.04 4.63 -4.69
C PHE A 74 -2.69 3.14 -4.59
N VAL A 75 -1.83 2.81 -3.64
CA VAL A 75 -1.42 1.44 -3.29
C VAL A 75 -2.02 1.11 -1.92
N GLN A 76 -2.96 0.17 -1.91
CA GLN A 76 -3.84 -0.05 -0.76
C GLN A 76 -3.21 -0.91 0.34
N TRP A 77 -3.91 -0.99 1.46
CA TRP A 77 -3.61 -1.70 2.71
C TRP A 77 -3.64 -3.24 2.58
N LEU A 78 -3.43 -3.95 3.70
CA LEU A 78 -3.32 -5.42 3.72
C LEU A 78 -4.65 -6.15 3.51
N SER A 79 -5.74 -5.67 4.12
CA SER A 79 -7.03 -6.36 4.12
C SER A 79 -7.65 -6.48 2.73
N CYS A 80 -8.62 -7.37 2.60
CA CYS A 80 -9.37 -7.63 1.37
C CYS A 80 -10.60 -6.73 1.23
N ASP A 81 -10.53 -5.52 1.76
CA ASP A 81 -11.63 -4.54 1.65
C ASP A 81 -11.57 -3.82 0.30
N SER A 82 -12.74 -3.48 -0.22
CA SER A 82 -12.87 -2.69 -1.43
C SER A 82 -12.37 -1.26 -1.22
N ILE A 83 -11.75 -0.69 -2.25
CA ILE A 83 -11.33 0.72 -2.32
C ILE A 83 -12.33 1.59 -3.07
N GLU A 84 -13.47 1.05 -3.43
CA GLU A 84 -14.63 1.81 -3.88
C GLU A 84 -15.16 2.69 -2.74
N LEU A 85 -15.64 3.88 -3.05
CA LEU A 85 -16.03 4.89 -2.07
C LEU A 85 -17.56 5.13 -2.05
N PRO A 86 -18.38 4.19 -1.56
CA PRO A 86 -19.83 4.38 -1.48
C PRO A 86 -20.17 5.64 -0.65
N ALA A 87 -21.16 6.41 -1.07
CA ALA A 87 -21.49 7.70 -0.46
C ALA A 87 -21.74 7.64 1.05
N LYS A 88 -22.24 6.51 1.56
CA LYS A 88 -22.53 6.29 2.98
C LYS A 88 -21.29 5.95 3.82
N GLN A 89 -20.19 5.54 3.21
CA GLN A 89 -18.97 5.16 3.92
C GLN A 89 -18.20 6.42 4.33
N GLN A 90 -18.07 6.67 5.64
CA GLN A 90 -17.51 7.91 6.21
C GLN A 90 -16.31 7.64 7.14
N ASP A 91 -15.72 6.46 7.09
CA ASP A 91 -14.50 6.16 7.84
C ASP A 91 -13.30 7.00 7.38
N GLY A 92 -12.22 6.98 8.16
CA GLY A 92 -11.06 7.83 7.90
C GLY A 92 -10.38 7.55 6.57
N TRP A 93 -10.29 6.27 6.16
CA TRP A 93 -9.73 5.88 4.86
C TRP A 93 -10.54 6.41 3.69
N SER A 94 -11.84 6.21 3.72
CA SER A 94 -12.76 6.69 2.68
C SER A 94 -12.77 8.21 2.59
N ARG A 95 -12.73 8.90 3.74
CA ARG A 95 -12.66 10.36 3.78
C ARG A 95 -11.35 10.88 3.20
N MET A 96 -10.23 10.28 3.57
CA MET A 96 -8.92 10.62 3.04
C MET A 96 -8.88 10.51 1.50
N LEU A 97 -9.33 9.38 0.96
CA LEU A 97 -9.33 9.15 -0.50
C LEU A 97 -10.25 10.12 -1.24
N ARG A 98 -11.49 10.39 -0.72
CA ARG A 98 -12.38 11.39 -1.30
C ARG A 98 -11.76 12.77 -1.32
N ARG A 99 -11.15 13.18 -0.21
CA ARG A 99 -10.51 14.50 -0.11
C ARG A 99 -9.34 14.63 -1.07
N LEU A 100 -8.52 13.56 -1.22
CA LEU A 100 -7.46 13.56 -2.24
C LEU A 100 -8.04 13.67 -3.66
N ALA A 101 -9.09 12.92 -3.99
CA ALA A 101 -9.75 13.01 -5.29
C ALA A 101 -10.31 14.42 -5.57
N GLN A 102 -10.94 15.05 -4.58
CA GLN A 102 -11.59 16.34 -4.72
C GLN A 102 -10.61 17.52 -4.72
N ASP A 103 -9.59 17.49 -3.85
CA ASP A 103 -8.82 18.69 -3.51
C ASP A 103 -7.40 18.71 -4.09
N SER A 104 -6.88 17.58 -4.61
CA SER A 104 -5.54 17.54 -5.18
C SER A 104 -5.42 18.23 -6.55
N GLY A 105 -6.53 18.29 -7.31
CA GLY A 105 -6.50 18.67 -8.72
C GLY A 105 -5.82 17.64 -9.61
N MET A 106 -5.56 16.44 -9.11
CA MET A 106 -4.90 15.33 -9.79
C MET A 106 -5.92 14.23 -10.13
N ALA A 107 -5.60 13.39 -11.08
CA ALA A 107 -6.29 12.12 -11.21
C ALA A 107 -5.87 11.20 -10.04
N LEU A 108 -6.79 10.40 -9.51
CA LEU A 108 -6.49 9.38 -8.50
C LEU A 108 -6.89 8.01 -9.06
N MET A 109 -5.88 7.16 -9.27
CA MET A 109 -6.10 5.78 -9.68
C MET A 109 -6.05 4.86 -8.47
N ARG A 110 -7.08 4.04 -8.34
CA ARG A 110 -7.20 2.94 -7.37
C ARG A 110 -7.43 1.65 -8.13
N THR A 111 -6.83 0.56 -7.67
CA THR A 111 -7.01 -0.76 -8.27
C THR A 111 -7.44 -1.74 -7.20
N GLU A 112 -8.57 -2.41 -7.39
CA GLU A 112 -9.01 -3.50 -6.52
C GLU A 112 -8.07 -4.69 -6.64
N LYS A 113 -7.71 -5.31 -5.52
CA LYS A 113 -6.95 -6.56 -5.50
C LYS A 113 -7.70 -7.68 -6.21
N ALA A 114 -6.98 -8.72 -6.61
CA ALA A 114 -7.61 -9.95 -7.05
C ALA A 114 -8.62 -10.45 -6.01
N GLY A 115 -9.84 -10.76 -6.46
CA GLY A 115 -10.93 -11.25 -5.60
C GLY A 115 -11.67 -10.18 -4.78
N VAL A 116 -11.30 -8.90 -4.91
CA VAL A 116 -11.96 -7.77 -4.21
C VAL A 116 -12.83 -6.98 -5.19
N GLY A 117 -13.96 -6.49 -4.72
CA GLY A 117 -14.91 -5.77 -5.56
C GLY A 117 -15.29 -6.58 -6.79
N ASP A 118 -15.19 -5.97 -7.97
CA ASP A 118 -15.46 -6.65 -9.25
C ASP A 118 -14.24 -7.41 -9.81
N SER A 119 -13.05 -7.34 -9.19
CA SER A 119 -11.84 -8.01 -9.66
C SER A 119 -11.97 -9.53 -9.64
N GLU A 120 -11.42 -10.17 -10.65
CA GLU A 120 -11.31 -11.64 -10.69
C GLU A 120 -10.29 -12.17 -9.68
N GLY A 121 -10.34 -13.45 -9.36
CA GLY A 121 -9.42 -14.10 -8.42
C GLY A 121 -9.98 -14.26 -7.02
N ASP A 122 -9.07 -14.48 -6.06
CA ASP A 122 -9.38 -14.66 -4.64
C ASP A 122 -8.32 -13.98 -3.76
N CYS A 123 -8.74 -12.98 -2.98
CA CYS A 123 -7.85 -12.21 -2.11
C CYS A 123 -7.30 -13.04 -0.95
N ALA A 124 -8.04 -14.02 -0.44
CA ALA A 124 -7.59 -14.84 0.68
C ALA A 124 -6.42 -15.75 0.31
N SER A 125 -6.28 -16.08 -0.98
CA SER A 125 -5.16 -16.87 -1.52
C SER A 125 -4.06 -16.03 -2.17
N LEU A 126 -4.25 -14.71 -2.30
CA LEU A 126 -3.31 -13.80 -2.96
C LEU A 126 -2.04 -13.64 -2.14
N ASP A 127 -0.89 -13.99 -2.71
CA ASP A 127 0.41 -13.81 -2.09
C ASP A 127 1.00 -12.41 -2.34
N TYR A 128 2.09 -12.08 -1.64
CA TYR A 128 2.71 -10.76 -1.63
C TYR A 128 3.26 -10.35 -3.02
N GLU A 129 3.98 -11.27 -3.68
CA GLU A 129 4.63 -10.99 -4.97
C GLU A 129 3.59 -10.81 -6.08
N THR A 130 2.52 -11.59 -6.06
CA THR A 130 1.42 -11.45 -7.00
C THR A 130 0.70 -10.11 -6.81
N GLU A 131 0.46 -9.69 -5.57
CA GLU A 131 -0.12 -8.37 -5.29
C GLU A 131 0.80 -7.23 -5.73
N LEU A 132 2.11 -7.31 -5.44
CA LEU A 132 3.11 -6.35 -5.91
C LEU A 132 3.13 -6.23 -7.44
N ALA A 133 3.06 -7.35 -8.15
CA ALA A 133 3.01 -7.33 -9.62
C ALA A 133 1.77 -6.60 -10.15
N GLY A 134 0.62 -6.73 -9.46
CA GLY A 134 -0.59 -5.95 -9.76
C GLY A 134 -0.38 -4.45 -9.62
N HIS A 135 0.27 -4.00 -8.55
CA HIS A 135 0.59 -2.57 -8.33
C HIS A 135 1.57 -2.03 -9.37
N ARG A 136 2.57 -2.82 -9.76
CA ARG A 136 3.50 -2.45 -10.85
C ARG A 136 2.78 -2.34 -12.20
N ALA A 137 1.87 -3.25 -12.49
CA ALA A 137 1.04 -3.19 -13.69
C ALA A 137 0.15 -1.93 -13.69
N ALA A 138 -0.38 -1.52 -12.54
CA ALA A 138 -1.16 -0.30 -12.39
C ALA A 138 -0.32 0.96 -12.68
N LEU A 139 0.92 1.06 -12.16
CA LEU A 139 1.83 2.15 -12.50
C LEU A 139 2.13 2.20 -14.00
N ALA A 140 2.44 1.06 -14.59
CA ALA A 140 2.70 0.95 -16.02
C ALA A 140 1.48 1.34 -16.87
N ALA A 141 0.25 1.08 -16.41
CA ALA A 141 -0.96 1.50 -17.09
C ALA A 141 -1.18 3.03 -17.02
N LEU A 142 -0.87 3.66 -15.88
CA LEU A 142 -0.91 5.11 -15.76
C LEU A 142 0.05 5.80 -16.74
N TRP A 143 1.27 5.33 -16.89
CA TRP A 143 2.22 5.91 -17.87
C TRP A 143 1.74 5.86 -19.30
N ARG A 144 0.97 4.83 -19.64
CA ARG A 144 0.41 4.68 -21.00
C ARG A 144 -0.92 5.39 -21.20
N SER A 145 -1.55 5.88 -20.14
CA SER A 145 -2.84 6.57 -20.23
C SER A 145 -2.68 7.91 -20.98
N PRO A 146 -3.43 8.14 -22.05
CA PRO A 146 -3.37 9.40 -22.79
C PRO A 146 -3.85 10.61 -21.99
N GLU A 147 -4.57 10.39 -20.90
CA GLU A 147 -5.14 11.41 -20.02
C GLU A 147 -4.18 11.82 -18.88
N ILE A 148 -3.08 11.09 -18.71
CA ILE A 148 -2.14 11.30 -17.61
C ILE A 148 -0.84 11.91 -18.12
N ASP A 149 -0.31 12.84 -17.35
CA ASP A 149 1.04 13.36 -17.55
C ASP A 149 2.04 12.39 -16.91
N PRO A 150 2.78 11.62 -17.69
CA PRO A 150 3.68 10.58 -17.16
C PRO A 150 4.84 11.15 -16.33
N ALA A 151 5.17 12.45 -16.51
CA ALA A 151 6.20 13.11 -15.70
C ALA A 151 5.71 13.56 -14.31
N ARG A 152 4.42 13.45 -14.04
CA ARG A 152 3.80 13.91 -12.78
C ARG A 152 2.94 12.83 -12.11
N ILE A 153 3.46 11.61 -12.01
CA ILE A 153 2.81 10.52 -11.29
C ILE A 153 3.43 10.40 -9.89
N VAL A 154 2.58 10.42 -8.87
CA VAL A 154 2.93 10.23 -7.46
C VAL A 154 2.41 8.88 -7.02
N VAL A 155 3.24 8.08 -6.36
CA VAL A 155 2.81 6.83 -5.71
C VAL A 155 2.42 7.16 -4.27
N PHE A 156 1.21 6.77 -3.86
CA PHE A 156 0.75 6.91 -2.48
C PHE A 156 0.40 5.55 -1.91
N GLY A 157 1.20 5.08 -0.96
CA GLY A 157 1.01 3.82 -0.25
C GLY A 157 0.41 3.99 1.13
N ALA A 158 -0.63 3.20 1.46
CA ALA A 158 -1.30 3.25 2.75
C ALA A 158 -1.22 1.92 3.49
N SER A 159 -0.76 1.91 4.75
CA SER A 159 -0.54 0.70 5.54
C SER A 159 0.43 -0.25 4.82
N MET A 160 0.07 -1.50 4.53
CA MET A 160 0.89 -2.41 3.70
C MET A 160 1.28 -1.78 2.35
N GLY A 161 0.44 -0.91 1.79
CA GLY A 161 0.76 -0.12 0.60
C GLY A 161 2.00 0.77 0.79
N GLY A 162 2.27 1.24 2.00
CA GLY A 162 3.50 1.96 2.35
C GLY A 162 4.76 1.10 2.23
N ASN A 163 4.64 -0.22 2.39
CA ASN A 163 5.71 -1.18 2.17
C ASN A 163 5.83 -1.59 0.68
N TYR A 164 4.72 -1.61 -0.07
CA TYR A 164 4.75 -1.79 -1.52
C TYR A 164 5.28 -0.57 -2.27
N ALA A 165 5.00 0.65 -1.79
CA ALA A 165 5.32 1.89 -2.49
C ALA A 165 6.80 1.99 -2.94
N PRO A 166 7.82 1.71 -2.10
CA PRO A 166 9.20 1.73 -2.55
C PRO A 166 9.52 0.68 -3.61
N LEU A 167 8.89 -0.51 -3.52
CA LEU A 167 9.10 -1.60 -4.50
C LEU A 167 8.46 -1.31 -5.86
N VAL A 168 7.41 -0.48 -5.85
CA VAL A 168 6.74 0.00 -7.08
C VAL A 168 7.50 1.17 -7.69
N ALA A 169 8.11 2.04 -6.86
CA ALA A 169 8.75 3.27 -7.30
C ALA A 169 10.27 3.15 -7.53
N ALA A 170 10.94 2.12 -7.00
CA ALA A 170 12.40 1.98 -7.07
C ALA A 170 12.90 1.86 -8.51
N GLY A 171 13.71 2.84 -8.94
CA GLY A 171 14.27 2.90 -10.30
C GLY A 171 13.27 3.35 -11.38
N GLU A 172 12.07 3.74 -10.99
CA GLU A 172 11.01 4.19 -11.89
C GLU A 172 10.90 5.74 -11.89
N PRO A 173 10.54 6.37 -13.01
CA PRO A 173 10.48 7.83 -13.14
C PRO A 173 9.18 8.38 -12.53
N VAL A 174 9.00 8.20 -11.21
CA VAL A 174 7.88 8.79 -10.47
C VAL A 174 8.23 10.20 -10.00
N ALA A 175 7.25 11.08 -9.88
CA ALA A 175 7.43 12.46 -9.49
C ALA A 175 7.48 12.66 -7.95
N GLY A 176 7.02 11.67 -7.19
CA GLY A 176 7.02 11.68 -5.74
C GLY A 176 6.45 10.41 -5.15
N VAL A 177 6.74 10.17 -3.87
CA VAL A 177 6.16 9.07 -3.11
C VAL A 177 5.64 9.59 -1.79
N MET A 178 4.41 9.23 -1.44
CA MET A 178 3.83 9.48 -0.13
C MET A 178 3.50 8.14 0.54
N ILE A 179 3.65 8.06 1.85
CA ILE A 179 3.16 6.91 2.62
C ILE A 179 2.43 7.35 3.88
N TRP A 180 1.45 6.53 4.27
CA TRP A 180 0.78 6.55 5.56
C TRP A 180 0.79 5.16 6.16
N GLY A 181 1.44 4.99 7.31
CA GLY A 181 1.45 3.70 8.00
C GLY A 181 2.26 2.62 7.27
N GLY A 182 3.52 2.86 6.99
CA GLY A 182 4.49 1.90 6.47
C GLY A 182 5.89 2.30 6.92
N GLY A 183 6.93 1.58 6.56
CA GLY A 183 8.26 1.90 7.04
C GLY A 183 9.39 1.28 6.22
N ALA A 184 10.63 1.50 6.68
CA ALA A 184 11.82 0.92 6.07
C ALA A 184 12.40 -0.27 6.87
N GLN A 185 11.79 -0.61 8.01
CA GLN A 185 12.19 -1.78 8.80
C GLN A 185 11.77 -3.09 8.12
N THR A 186 12.45 -4.18 8.40
CA THR A 186 12.09 -5.50 7.90
C THR A 186 10.71 -5.94 8.43
N TRP A 187 10.05 -6.85 7.70
CA TRP A 187 8.78 -7.41 8.17
C TRP A 187 8.90 -8.10 9.52
N PHE A 188 10.02 -8.75 9.76
CA PHE A 188 10.33 -9.38 11.07
C PHE A 188 10.36 -8.35 12.20
N GLU A 189 11.11 -7.25 12.05
CA GLU A 189 11.18 -6.17 13.05
C GLU A 189 9.81 -5.53 13.29
N ARG A 190 9.08 -5.25 12.21
CA ARG A 190 7.73 -4.69 12.29
C ARG A 190 6.81 -5.60 13.10
N MET A 191 6.78 -6.90 12.81
CA MET A 191 5.92 -7.86 13.50
C MET A 191 6.30 -8.00 14.98
N MET A 192 7.59 -8.00 15.30
CA MET A 192 8.07 -8.00 16.70
C MET A 192 7.62 -6.74 17.46
N GLY A 193 7.77 -5.57 16.84
CA GLY A 193 7.37 -4.30 17.43
C GLY A 193 5.85 -4.19 17.62
N PHE A 194 5.09 -4.62 16.61
CA PHE A 194 3.62 -4.67 16.66
C PHE A 194 3.11 -5.56 17.81
N GLU A 195 3.62 -6.78 17.91
CA GLU A 195 3.24 -7.72 18.99
C GLU A 195 3.51 -7.15 20.38
N ARG A 196 4.61 -6.45 20.57
CA ARG A 196 4.93 -5.76 21.82
C ARG A 196 3.93 -4.66 22.11
N ARG A 197 3.75 -3.70 21.18
CA ARG A 197 2.87 -2.53 21.37
C ARG A 197 1.43 -2.94 21.66
N ALA A 198 0.90 -3.90 20.89
CA ALA A 198 -0.46 -4.40 21.10
C ALA A 198 -0.68 -4.92 22.54
N ARG A 199 0.29 -5.67 23.07
CA ARG A 199 0.19 -6.22 24.44
C ARG A 199 0.40 -5.18 25.53
N GLU A 200 1.30 -4.24 25.32
CA GLU A 200 1.50 -3.10 26.25
C GLU A 200 0.23 -2.27 26.36
N LEU A 201 -0.40 -1.97 25.23
CA LEU A 201 -1.67 -1.23 25.19
C LEU A 201 -2.85 -2.03 25.76
N ALA A 202 -2.86 -3.35 25.54
CA ALA A 202 -3.83 -4.25 26.17
C ALA A 202 -3.65 -4.37 27.71
N GLY A 203 -2.55 -3.88 28.27
CA GLY A 203 -2.26 -3.95 29.70
C GLY A 203 -1.80 -5.35 30.17
N VAL A 204 -1.22 -6.16 29.28
CA VAL A 204 -0.69 -7.48 29.61
C VAL A 204 0.40 -7.33 30.68
N PRO A 205 0.39 -8.16 31.76
CA PRO A 205 1.40 -8.10 32.82
C PRO A 205 2.82 -8.23 32.29
N ALA A 206 3.76 -7.45 32.84
CA ALA A 206 5.14 -7.40 32.36
C ALA A 206 5.86 -8.76 32.31
N THR A 207 5.56 -9.65 33.24
CA THR A 207 6.12 -11.02 33.29
C THR A 207 5.60 -11.89 32.14
N GLU A 208 4.30 -11.78 31.81
CA GLU A 208 3.68 -12.48 30.69
C GLU A 208 4.17 -11.92 29.35
N LEU A 209 4.19 -10.59 29.20
CA LEU A 209 4.77 -9.92 28.05
C LEU A 209 6.23 -10.36 27.80
N ALA A 210 7.06 -10.36 28.86
CA ALA A 210 8.44 -10.79 28.75
C ALA A 210 8.58 -12.26 28.34
N ALA A 211 7.71 -13.14 28.82
CA ALA A 211 7.70 -14.56 28.42
C ALA A 211 7.31 -14.71 26.94
N HIS A 212 6.27 -14.01 26.46
CA HIS A 212 5.86 -14.00 25.07
C HIS A 212 6.98 -13.47 24.15
N MET A 213 7.55 -12.32 24.50
CA MET A 213 8.62 -11.70 23.70
C MET A 213 9.94 -12.50 23.67
N ARG A 214 10.15 -13.44 24.60
CA ARG A 214 11.28 -14.41 24.52
C ARG A 214 11.00 -15.58 23.57
N ALA A 215 9.76 -16.03 23.47
CA ALA A 215 9.39 -17.13 22.58
C ALA A 215 9.26 -16.66 21.10
N LEU A 216 8.73 -15.46 20.91
CA LEU A 216 8.35 -14.93 19.62
C LEU A 216 9.47 -14.87 18.55
N PRO A 217 10.73 -14.45 18.86
CA PRO A 217 11.79 -14.42 17.85
C PRO A 217 12.08 -15.79 17.24
N ARG A 218 12.11 -16.86 18.06
CA ARG A 218 12.32 -18.24 17.56
C ARG A 218 11.17 -18.67 16.65
N PHE A 219 9.94 -18.32 17.03
CA PHE A 219 8.76 -18.63 16.23
C PHE A 219 8.80 -17.88 14.89
N PHE A 220 9.06 -16.57 14.92
CA PHE A 220 9.08 -15.75 13.71
C PHE A 220 10.26 -16.05 12.79
N VAL A 221 11.43 -16.44 13.32
CA VAL A 221 12.52 -16.95 12.46
C VAL A 221 12.03 -18.17 11.67
N ALA A 222 11.49 -19.17 12.36
CA ALA A 222 11.00 -20.38 11.70
C ALA A 222 9.83 -20.10 10.75
N TYR A 223 8.88 -19.23 11.14
CA TYR A 223 7.70 -18.90 10.35
C TYR A 223 8.03 -18.01 9.15
N LEU A 224 8.64 -16.85 9.40
CA LEU A 224 8.81 -15.80 8.40
C LEU A 224 10.06 -15.99 7.54
N LEU A 225 11.18 -16.45 8.12
CA LEU A 225 12.47 -16.53 7.44
C LEU A 225 12.75 -17.93 6.90
N ASP A 226 12.43 -18.98 7.67
CA ASP A 226 12.61 -20.37 7.23
C ASP A 226 11.41 -20.90 6.43
N GLY A 227 10.31 -20.14 6.33
CA GLY A 227 9.13 -20.48 5.54
C GLY A 227 8.29 -21.63 6.10
N LYS A 228 8.41 -21.96 7.39
CA LYS A 228 7.71 -23.10 7.99
C LYS A 228 6.25 -22.77 8.32
N ASP A 229 5.38 -23.75 8.16
CA ASP A 229 4.01 -23.69 8.64
C ASP A 229 3.96 -23.62 10.19
N PRO A 230 3.13 -22.75 10.79
CA PRO A 230 2.98 -22.63 12.24
C PRO A 230 2.72 -23.93 12.98
N ALA A 231 1.89 -24.81 12.44
CA ALA A 231 1.60 -26.11 13.07
C ALA A 231 2.81 -27.04 13.02
N VAL A 232 3.64 -26.94 11.97
CA VAL A 232 4.92 -27.69 11.89
C VAL A 232 5.89 -27.17 12.95
N ILE A 233 6.00 -25.86 13.12
CA ILE A 233 6.89 -25.25 14.13
C ILE A 233 6.54 -25.74 15.54
N GLU A 234 5.27 -25.69 15.92
CA GLU A 234 4.80 -26.11 17.25
C GLU A 234 5.01 -27.61 17.49
N ARG A 235 4.86 -28.43 16.46
CA ARG A 235 5.12 -29.86 16.54
C ARG A 235 6.60 -30.19 16.67
N GLU A 236 7.47 -29.52 15.93
CA GLU A 236 8.92 -29.73 15.94
C GLU A 236 9.60 -29.12 17.17
N GLN A 237 9.02 -28.06 17.73
CA GLN A 237 9.56 -27.32 18.87
C GLN A 237 8.51 -27.22 20.00
N PRO A 238 8.38 -28.26 20.86
CA PRO A 238 7.36 -28.29 21.91
C PRO A 238 7.42 -27.08 22.87
N ALA A 239 8.60 -26.46 23.04
CA ALA A 239 8.76 -25.24 23.83
C ALA A 239 8.04 -24.02 23.22
N LEU A 240 7.63 -24.08 21.96
CA LEU A 240 6.86 -23.06 21.25
C LEU A 240 5.37 -23.42 21.10
N ALA A 241 4.93 -24.54 21.68
CA ALA A 241 3.53 -24.97 21.61
C ALA A 241 2.59 -23.86 22.10
N GLY A 242 1.50 -23.62 21.36
CA GLY A 242 0.53 -22.57 21.66
C GLY A 242 1.04 -21.13 21.41
N THR A 243 2.22 -20.93 20.81
CA THR A 243 2.72 -19.59 20.46
C THR A 243 1.86 -18.97 19.36
N TRP A 244 1.52 -19.76 18.33
CA TRP A 244 0.70 -19.28 17.20
C TRP A 244 -0.61 -18.66 17.67
N SER A 245 -1.38 -19.36 18.48
CA SER A 245 -2.68 -18.88 18.96
C SER A 245 -2.62 -17.59 19.81
N ARG A 246 -1.44 -17.23 20.28
CA ARG A 246 -1.20 -15.98 21.04
C ARG A 246 -0.76 -14.82 20.16
N ILE A 247 -0.33 -15.06 18.90
CA ILE A 247 0.04 -14.01 17.94
C ILE A 247 -1.23 -13.31 17.45
N VAL A 248 -1.18 -12.00 17.35
CA VAL A 248 -2.34 -11.19 16.90
C VAL A 248 -2.65 -11.47 15.42
N GLY A 249 -3.93 -11.57 15.07
CA GLY A 249 -4.38 -11.73 13.69
C GLY A 249 -4.25 -13.14 13.11
N THR A 250 -3.96 -14.15 13.95
CA THR A 250 -3.87 -15.54 13.49
C THR A 250 -5.24 -16.19 13.31
N GLY A 251 -5.35 -17.03 12.28
CA GLY A 251 -6.52 -17.82 11.97
C GLY A 251 -6.14 -19.18 11.35
N PRO A 252 -7.13 -20.06 11.09
CA PRO A 252 -6.87 -21.31 10.39
C PRO A 252 -6.26 -21.05 9.01
N GLY A 253 -5.03 -21.52 8.79
CA GLY A 253 -4.32 -21.39 7.51
C GLY A 253 -3.98 -19.95 7.08
N SER A 254 -4.15 -18.95 7.97
CA SER A 254 -3.97 -17.54 7.60
C SER A 254 -3.40 -16.72 8.75
N HIS A 255 -2.79 -15.59 8.39
CA HIS A 255 -2.37 -14.52 9.30
C HIS A 255 -2.92 -13.20 8.74
N TYR A 256 -3.72 -12.48 9.53
CA TYR A 256 -4.47 -11.30 9.06
C TYR A 256 -5.29 -11.54 7.79
N GLY A 257 -5.90 -12.73 7.66
CA GLY A 257 -6.70 -13.10 6.50
C GLY A 257 -5.90 -13.36 5.21
N ARG A 258 -4.54 -13.40 5.29
CA ARG A 258 -3.66 -13.67 4.15
C ARG A 258 -2.95 -15.03 4.33
N PRO A 259 -2.60 -15.71 3.24
CA PRO A 259 -1.88 -16.98 3.33
C PRO A 259 -0.50 -16.79 3.97
N PHE A 260 0.05 -17.83 4.56
CA PHE A 260 1.39 -17.76 5.18
C PHE A 260 2.47 -17.30 4.21
N ALA A 261 2.39 -17.73 2.94
CA ALA A 261 3.30 -17.30 1.88
C ALA A 261 3.35 -15.78 1.72
N PHE A 262 2.24 -15.06 1.92
CA PHE A 262 2.21 -13.61 1.87
C PHE A 262 3.21 -12.99 2.86
N HIS A 263 3.19 -13.45 4.12
CA HIS A 263 4.05 -12.92 5.18
C HIS A 263 5.51 -13.35 5.02
N GLN A 264 5.74 -14.56 4.53
CA GLN A 264 7.07 -15.11 4.24
C GLN A 264 7.73 -14.35 3.08
N GLN A 265 6.98 -14.06 2.01
CA GLN A 265 7.45 -13.24 0.89
C GLN A 265 7.66 -11.77 1.31
N ALA A 266 6.80 -11.21 2.16
CA ALA A 266 7.02 -9.88 2.74
C ALA A 266 8.31 -9.82 3.57
N ALA A 267 8.60 -10.87 4.34
CA ALA A 267 9.82 -10.96 5.14
C ALA A 267 11.10 -11.07 4.29
N ALA A 268 10.99 -11.54 3.04
CA ALA A 268 12.10 -11.60 2.10
C ALA A 268 12.40 -10.26 1.40
N GLN A 269 11.55 -9.22 1.57
CA GLN A 269 11.74 -7.93 0.92
C GLN A 269 12.80 -7.08 1.62
N ASP A 270 13.62 -6.40 0.84
CA ASP A 270 14.56 -5.35 1.29
C ASP A 270 14.01 -3.96 1.00
N TRP A 271 13.11 -3.49 1.88
CA TRP A 271 12.48 -2.18 1.71
C TRP A 271 13.47 -1.03 1.88
N ALA A 272 14.49 -1.18 2.73
CA ALA A 272 15.48 -0.14 2.93
C ALA A 272 16.28 0.13 1.63
N THR A 273 16.72 -0.93 0.95
CA THR A 273 17.37 -0.82 -0.37
C THR A 273 16.40 -0.30 -1.43
N ALA A 274 15.12 -0.69 -1.40
CA ALA A 274 14.14 -0.16 -2.31
C ALA A 274 13.93 1.35 -2.11
N TRP A 275 13.82 1.82 -0.88
CA TRP A 275 13.77 3.26 -0.55
C TRP A 275 15.01 4.03 -1.03
N ALA A 276 16.19 3.47 -0.87
CA ALA A 276 17.43 4.09 -1.35
C ALA A 276 17.49 4.25 -2.88
N ARG A 277 16.68 3.48 -3.61
CA ARG A 277 16.57 3.53 -5.09
C ARG A 277 15.41 4.39 -5.59
N VAL A 278 14.62 4.99 -4.71
CA VAL A 278 13.57 5.95 -5.08
C VAL A 278 14.24 7.29 -5.40
N ASP A 279 14.25 7.68 -6.68
CA ASP A 279 14.83 8.95 -7.14
C ASP A 279 13.77 10.06 -7.24
N ALA A 280 13.01 10.26 -6.18
CA ALA A 280 11.93 11.25 -6.10
C ALA A 280 11.80 11.80 -4.68
N PRO A 281 11.16 12.97 -4.46
CA PRO A 281 10.76 13.43 -3.13
C PRO A 281 9.84 12.43 -2.42
N VAL A 282 10.04 12.24 -1.12
CA VAL A 282 9.29 11.30 -0.29
C VAL A 282 8.68 12.00 0.90
N LEU A 283 7.40 11.76 1.16
CA LEU A 283 6.67 12.18 2.36
C LEU A 283 6.25 10.95 3.16
N ALA A 284 6.81 10.78 4.35
CA ALA A 284 6.43 9.74 5.30
C ALA A 284 5.52 10.33 6.39
N LEU A 285 4.26 9.91 6.41
CA LEU A 285 3.26 10.35 7.36
C LEU A 285 2.99 9.25 8.39
N TYR A 286 2.90 9.65 9.66
CA TYR A 286 2.66 8.75 10.79
C TYR A 286 1.61 9.34 11.74
N GLY A 287 0.64 8.54 12.16
CA GLY A 287 -0.29 8.89 13.22
C GLY A 287 0.34 8.65 14.59
N GLU A 288 0.31 9.65 15.48
CA GLU A 288 0.95 9.57 16.80
C GLU A 288 0.52 8.37 17.62
N TYR A 289 -0.74 7.95 17.49
CA TYR A 289 -1.31 6.79 18.20
C TYR A 289 -1.48 5.56 17.32
N ASP A 290 -0.78 5.54 16.17
CA ASP A 290 -0.71 4.34 15.32
C ASP A 290 0.06 3.24 16.07
N TRP A 291 -0.66 2.23 16.51
CA TRP A 291 -0.08 1.10 17.22
C TRP A 291 0.30 -0.06 16.29
N PHE A 292 -0.14 -0.04 15.03
CA PHE A 292 0.29 -1.00 14.01
C PHE A 292 1.72 -0.75 13.57
N GLU A 293 2.11 0.53 13.45
CA GLU A 293 3.37 0.95 12.87
C GLU A 293 4.28 1.64 13.91
N ASP A 294 5.45 2.08 13.47
CA ASP A 294 6.48 2.67 14.32
C ASP A 294 6.97 4.02 13.76
N ALA A 295 7.00 5.04 14.59
CA ALA A 295 7.47 6.37 14.20
C ALA A 295 8.94 6.39 13.72
N ALA A 296 9.81 5.55 14.34
CA ALA A 296 11.20 5.47 13.96
C ALA A 296 11.38 4.86 12.56
N ALA A 297 10.53 3.87 12.22
CA ALA A 297 10.51 3.27 10.88
C ALA A 297 10.15 4.29 9.79
N HIS A 298 9.21 5.21 10.08
CA HIS A 298 8.83 6.28 9.14
C HIS A 298 9.92 7.35 9.03
N ARG A 299 10.56 7.73 10.15
CA ARG A 299 11.73 8.63 10.10
C ARG A 299 12.85 8.04 9.28
N LEU A 300 13.11 6.74 9.41
CA LEU A 300 14.12 6.04 8.63
C LEU A 300 13.84 6.15 7.11
N VAL A 301 12.56 6.08 6.68
CA VAL A 301 12.20 6.33 5.27
C VAL A 301 12.64 7.72 4.82
N ALA A 302 12.31 8.76 5.60
CA ALA A 302 12.70 10.14 5.28
C ALA A 302 14.22 10.31 5.30
N ASP A 303 14.92 9.69 6.24
CA ASP A 303 16.38 9.75 6.34
C ASP A 303 17.06 9.06 5.14
N ILE A 304 16.56 7.90 4.70
CA ILE A 304 17.08 7.20 3.52
C ILE A 304 16.88 8.06 2.27
N ALA A 305 15.68 8.57 2.03
CA ALA A 305 15.37 9.41 0.89
C ALA A 305 16.19 10.74 0.93
N GLY A 306 16.39 11.29 2.12
CA GLY A 306 17.18 12.52 2.34
C GLY A 306 18.66 12.37 1.99
N ARG A 307 19.23 11.16 2.04
CA ARG A 307 20.62 10.89 1.62
C ARG A 307 20.85 11.10 0.14
N SER A 308 19.81 10.97 -0.68
CA SER A 308 19.87 11.19 -2.13
C SER A 308 19.82 12.68 -2.52
N GLY A 309 19.59 13.58 -1.56
CA GLY A 309 19.59 15.05 -1.75
C GLY A 309 18.80 15.78 -0.66
N ALA A 310 19.23 16.99 -0.34
CA ALA A 310 18.57 17.83 0.67
C ALA A 310 17.09 18.09 0.30
N GLY A 311 16.19 17.92 1.27
CA GLY A 311 14.74 18.14 1.11
C GLY A 311 14.00 17.06 0.32
N ARG A 312 14.64 15.93 0.01
CA ARG A 312 13.98 14.80 -0.63
C ARG A 312 13.16 13.91 0.32
N GLY A 313 13.56 13.78 1.58
CA GLY A 313 12.86 13.03 2.59
C GLY A 313 12.19 13.93 3.63
N GLU A 314 10.90 13.79 3.85
CA GLU A 314 10.14 14.51 4.87
C GLU A 314 9.36 13.54 5.74
N PHE A 315 9.46 13.69 7.07
CA PHE A 315 8.67 12.97 8.04
C PHE A 315 7.70 13.91 8.74
N VAL A 316 6.43 13.55 8.80
CA VAL A 316 5.41 14.33 9.51
C VAL A 316 4.58 13.40 10.40
N GLN A 317 4.53 13.69 11.68
CA GLN A 317 3.66 13.04 12.65
C GLN A 317 2.36 13.84 12.80
N ILE A 318 1.22 13.17 12.66
CA ILE A 318 -0.11 13.75 12.86
C ILE A 318 -0.52 13.52 14.32
N PRO A 319 -0.68 14.60 15.12
CA PRO A 319 -0.94 14.45 16.54
C PRO A 319 -2.24 13.71 16.85
N ALA A 320 -2.20 12.92 17.92
CA ALA A 320 -3.33 12.21 18.52
C ALA A 320 -4.13 11.31 17.56
N THR A 321 -3.56 10.95 16.42
CA THR A 321 -4.23 10.22 15.32
C THR A 321 -3.75 8.77 15.28
N ASP A 322 -4.67 7.85 15.10
CA ASP A 322 -4.38 6.43 14.95
C ASP A 322 -4.15 6.02 13.47
N HIS A 323 -3.99 4.72 13.25
CA HIS A 323 -3.80 4.13 11.92
C HIS A 323 -4.97 4.37 10.96
N HIS A 324 -6.20 4.47 11.48
CA HIS A 324 -7.44 4.61 10.70
C HIS A 324 -7.87 6.07 10.48
N PHE A 325 -6.98 7.02 10.76
CA PHE A 325 -7.23 8.46 10.70
C PHE A 325 -8.25 8.96 11.73
N ASP A 326 -8.44 8.27 12.83
CA ASP A 326 -9.27 8.76 13.92
C ASP A 326 -8.41 9.37 15.03
N ARG A 327 -8.90 10.48 15.59
CA ARG A 327 -8.28 11.19 16.70
C ARG A 327 -8.81 10.66 18.01
N TYR A 328 -7.90 10.39 18.94
CA TYR A 328 -8.19 9.87 20.27
C TYR A 328 -7.55 10.72 21.37
N PRO A 329 -8.05 10.65 22.62
CA PRO A 329 -7.45 11.36 23.75
C PRO A 329 -6.08 10.78 24.15
N ASP A 330 -5.85 9.50 23.97
CA ASP A 330 -4.59 8.81 24.26
C ASP A 330 -4.45 7.51 23.44
N ALA A 331 -3.25 6.92 23.46
CA ALA A 331 -2.94 5.71 22.69
C ALA A 331 -3.72 4.46 23.14
N ARG A 332 -4.14 4.37 24.43
CA ARG A 332 -4.97 3.24 24.91
C ARG A 332 -6.40 3.34 24.40
N ALA A 333 -6.95 4.55 24.38
CA ALA A 333 -8.26 4.79 23.77
C ALA A 333 -8.22 4.46 22.26
N ALA A 334 -7.16 4.82 21.54
CA ALA A 334 -6.95 4.45 20.14
C ALA A 334 -6.89 2.92 19.96
N TYR A 335 -6.14 2.21 20.81
CA TYR A 335 -6.07 0.76 20.76
C TYR A 335 -7.43 0.07 21.01
N ARG A 336 -8.28 0.63 21.87
CA ARG A 336 -9.62 0.11 22.18
C ARG A 336 -10.72 0.61 21.24
N GLY A 337 -10.40 1.60 20.37
CA GLY A 337 -11.39 2.24 19.49
C GLY A 337 -12.44 3.08 20.25
N GLU A 338 -12.10 3.61 21.43
CA GLU A 338 -13.03 4.31 22.32
C GLU A 338 -12.99 5.82 22.12
N GLY A 339 -14.11 6.41 21.67
CA GLY A 339 -14.26 7.87 21.57
C GLY A 339 -13.50 8.52 20.41
N GLY A 340 -13.17 7.75 19.39
CA GLY A 340 -12.50 8.24 18.18
C GLY A 340 -13.35 9.23 17.39
N THR A 341 -12.70 10.21 16.78
CA THR A 341 -13.32 11.17 15.87
C THR A 341 -12.48 11.28 14.61
N ASN A 342 -13.14 11.32 13.44
CA ASN A 342 -12.44 11.35 12.17
C ASN A 342 -11.49 12.55 12.06
N ASN A 343 -10.22 12.31 11.77
CA ASN A 343 -9.14 13.29 11.63
C ASN A 343 -8.40 13.21 10.28
N ALA A 344 -8.97 12.54 9.29
CA ALA A 344 -8.35 12.36 7.98
C ALA A 344 -7.94 13.69 7.33
N ASP A 345 -8.71 14.76 7.57
CA ASP A 345 -8.44 16.09 7.03
C ASP A 345 -7.08 16.65 7.47
N ALA A 346 -6.59 16.31 8.67
CA ALA A 346 -5.28 16.74 9.13
C ALA A 346 -4.16 16.13 8.27
N ALA A 347 -4.20 14.84 8.02
CA ALA A 347 -3.24 14.15 7.16
C ALA A 347 -3.33 14.62 5.71
N VAL A 348 -4.56 14.73 5.16
CA VAL A 348 -4.79 15.19 3.78
C VAL A 348 -4.26 16.61 3.59
N SER A 349 -4.44 17.51 4.57
CA SER A 349 -3.93 18.88 4.49
C SER A 349 -2.39 18.91 4.37
N VAL A 350 -1.68 18.02 5.05
CA VAL A 350 -0.23 17.86 4.90
C VAL A 350 0.12 17.34 3.50
N MET A 351 -0.56 16.30 3.02
CA MET A 351 -0.34 15.75 1.68
C MET A 351 -0.57 16.81 0.59
N LEU A 352 -1.67 17.56 0.65
CA LEU A 352 -1.98 18.60 -0.32
C LEU A 352 -0.98 19.74 -0.31
N ARG A 353 -0.54 20.17 0.87
CA ARG A 353 0.50 21.18 0.99
C ARG A 353 1.81 20.69 0.35
N TRP A 354 2.27 19.48 0.70
CA TRP A 354 3.47 18.88 0.15
C TRP A 354 3.41 18.73 -1.38
N LEU A 355 2.29 18.25 -1.92
CA LEU A 355 2.08 18.18 -3.38
C LEU A 355 2.17 19.56 -4.03
N GLY A 356 1.68 20.62 -3.37
CA GLY A 356 1.78 22.01 -3.84
C GLY A 356 3.22 22.52 -3.84
N GLU A 357 3.96 22.31 -2.75
CA GLU A 357 5.36 22.72 -2.58
C GLU A 357 6.28 22.04 -3.61
N LYS A 358 6.02 20.77 -3.91
CA LYS A 358 6.74 20.02 -4.95
C LYS A 358 6.23 20.31 -6.37
N ARG A 359 5.25 21.22 -6.55
CA ARG A 359 4.61 21.59 -7.83
C ARG A 359 3.98 20.40 -8.58
N LEU A 360 3.49 19.43 -7.84
CA LEU A 360 2.89 18.19 -8.37
C LEU A 360 1.37 18.28 -8.53
N ARG A 361 0.72 19.25 -7.89
CA ARG A 361 -0.74 19.46 -7.99
C ARG A 361 -1.15 19.86 -9.41
N GLY A 362 -2.36 19.44 -9.81
CA GLY A 362 -3.03 19.99 -10.96
C GLY A 362 -3.43 21.48 -10.71
N SER A 363 -3.65 22.23 -11.79
CA SER A 363 -4.26 23.55 -11.69
C SER A 363 -5.69 23.38 -11.13
N SER A 364 -5.96 23.87 -9.94
CA SER A 364 -7.32 23.88 -9.40
C SER A 364 -8.15 24.89 -10.21
N SER A 365 -9.04 24.41 -11.03
CA SER A 365 -10.18 25.22 -11.49
C SER A 365 -11.18 25.30 -10.33
N ARG A 366 -10.88 26.09 -9.28
CA ARG A 366 -11.97 26.61 -8.45
C ARG A 366 -12.44 27.88 -9.12
N PRO A 367 -13.76 28.02 -9.41
CA PRO A 367 -14.35 29.28 -9.80
C PRO A 367 -14.23 30.32 -8.68
#